data_76c556f1fd12c5ea2177ea98d89097c0
#
_entry.id   76c556f1fd12c5ea2177ea98d89097c0
#
_cell.length_a   1.000
_cell.length_b   1.000
_cell.length_c   1.000
_cell.angle_alpha   90.00
_cell.angle_beta   90.00
_cell.angle_gamma   90.00
#
_symmetry.space_group_name_H-M   'P 1'
#
loop_
_entity.id
_entity.type
_entity.pdbx_description
1 polymer ?
#
loop_
_entity_poly.entity_id
_entity_poly.type
_entity_poly.pdbx_seq_one_letter_code
_entity_poly.pdbx_strand_id
1 'polypeptide(L)'
;MKFTNYFHYTHSRLDRQMIKEEWISSVVANPEYEEVQHDGRIRRWAKIREAENRYLRVILLEDGETVHNAFFDRSFKEINK
;
A
#
# COMPACT_ATOMS: atom_id res chain seq x y z
N MET A 1 8.48 2.39 11.06
CA MET A 1 7.36 1.64 10.47
C MET A 1 7.64 0.15 10.59
N LYS A 2 6.64 -0.62 10.93
CA LYS A 2 6.79 -2.07 11.13
C LYS A 2 6.30 -2.84 9.91
N PHE A 3 6.87 -4.01 9.69
CA PHE A 3 6.51 -4.88 8.57
C PHE A 3 6.32 -6.30 9.06
N THR A 4 5.33 -6.99 8.49
CA THR A 4 5.11 -8.40 8.83
C THR A 4 6.12 -9.29 8.08
N ASN A 5 6.26 -10.53 8.53
CA ASN A 5 7.07 -11.50 7.78
C ASN A 5 6.47 -11.76 6.41
N TYR A 6 5.16 -11.73 6.32
CA TYR A 6 4.48 -11.88 5.03
C TYR A 6 4.88 -10.76 4.07
N PHE A 7 4.98 -9.53 4.57
CA PHE A 7 5.42 -8.41 3.75
C PHE A 7 6.82 -8.67 3.20
N HIS A 8 7.75 -9.08 4.07
CA HIS A 8 9.13 -9.34 3.65
C HIS A 8 9.18 -10.44 2.59
N TYR A 9 8.39 -11.48 2.78
CA TYR A 9 8.33 -12.57 1.82
C TYR A 9 7.82 -12.11 0.46
N THR A 10 6.70 -11.38 0.43
CA THR A 10 6.12 -10.93 -0.84
C THR A 10 6.94 -9.83 -1.50
N HIS A 11 7.56 -8.96 -0.69
CA HIS A 11 8.36 -7.87 -1.22
C HIS A 11 9.64 -8.35 -1.90
N SER A 12 10.08 -9.57 -1.61
CA SER A 12 11.25 -10.15 -2.26
C SER A 12 10.96 -10.58 -3.70
N ARG A 13 9.69 -10.61 -4.11
CA ARG A 13 9.31 -10.98 -5.48
C ARG A 13 9.71 -9.87 -6.44
N LEU A 14 10.09 -10.26 -7.65
CA LEU A 14 10.57 -9.31 -8.65
C LEU A 14 9.62 -8.14 -8.90
N ASP A 15 8.33 -8.43 -8.98
CA ASP A 15 7.32 -7.40 -9.26
C ASP A 15 7.10 -6.45 -8.08
N ARG A 16 7.61 -6.78 -6.89
CA ARG A 16 7.45 -5.97 -5.69
C ARG A 16 8.72 -5.26 -5.26
N GLN A 17 9.89 -5.74 -5.68
CA GLN A 17 11.17 -5.15 -5.30
C GLN A 17 11.32 -3.70 -5.74
N MET A 18 10.61 -3.32 -6.78
CA MET A 18 10.67 -1.95 -7.30
C MET A 18 9.90 -0.96 -6.47
N ILE A 19 9.07 -1.43 -5.55
CA ILE A 19 8.28 -0.54 -4.69
C ILE A 19 9.18 -0.02 -3.57
N LYS A 20 9.43 1.28 -3.59
CA LYS A 20 10.32 1.90 -2.60
C LYS A 20 9.61 2.07 -1.27
N GLU A 21 10.37 1.89 -0.19
CA GLU A 21 9.82 2.05 1.15
C GLU A 21 9.29 3.46 1.38
N GLU A 22 9.96 4.47 0.81
CA GLU A 22 9.50 5.84 0.93
C GLU A 22 8.12 6.05 0.30
N TRP A 23 7.80 5.29 -0.74
CA TRP A 23 6.47 5.35 -1.35
C TRP A 23 5.43 4.78 -0.40
N ILE A 24 5.78 3.66 0.25
CA ILE A 24 4.89 3.02 1.22
C ILE A 24 4.63 3.98 2.38
N SER A 25 5.68 4.61 2.91
CA SER A 25 5.55 5.59 3.98
C SER A 25 4.63 6.74 3.59
N SER A 26 4.76 7.21 2.34
CA SER A 26 3.94 8.31 1.85
C SER A 26 2.47 7.93 1.82
N VAL A 27 2.15 6.72 1.35
CA VAL A 27 0.76 6.26 1.31
C VAL A 27 0.20 6.12 2.71
N VAL A 28 0.99 5.57 3.64
CA VAL A 28 0.55 5.39 5.02
C VAL A 28 0.25 6.73 5.68
N ALA A 29 1.11 7.73 5.45
CA ALA A 29 0.98 9.04 6.09
C ALA A 29 -0.07 9.92 5.43
N ASN A 30 -0.20 9.85 4.11
CA ASN A 30 -1.07 10.75 3.35
C ASN A 30 -1.87 9.98 2.30
N PRO A 31 -2.77 9.10 2.71
CA PRO A 31 -3.56 8.35 1.74
C PRO A 31 -4.59 9.25 1.07
N GLU A 32 -4.84 8.97 -0.21
CA GLU A 32 -5.93 9.62 -0.92
C GLU A 32 -7.25 8.92 -0.65
N TYR A 33 -7.19 7.60 -0.39
CA TYR A 33 -8.36 6.80 -0.07
C TYR A 33 -8.01 5.77 1.00
N GLU A 34 -8.99 5.47 1.83
CA GLU A 34 -8.79 4.48 2.89
C GLU A 34 -10.06 3.64 3.03
N GLU A 35 -9.87 2.36 3.29
CA GLU A 35 -10.99 1.45 3.53
C GLU A 35 -10.58 0.46 4.61
N VAL A 36 -11.46 0.26 5.60
CA VAL A 36 -11.23 -0.75 6.63
C VAL A 36 -11.88 -2.04 6.16
N GLN A 37 -11.08 -3.10 6.08
CA GLN A 37 -11.56 -4.40 5.64
C GLN A 37 -12.42 -5.06 6.72
N HIS A 38 -13.16 -6.06 6.29
CA HIS A 38 -14.02 -6.83 7.18
C HIS A 38 -13.26 -7.45 8.35
N ASP A 39 -12.01 -7.83 8.13
CA ASP A 39 -11.17 -8.46 9.16
C ASP A 39 -10.39 -7.45 10.01
N GLY A 40 -10.65 -6.17 9.83
CA GLY A 40 -9.99 -5.12 10.59
C GLY A 40 -8.73 -4.56 9.95
N ARG A 41 -8.24 -5.17 8.88
CA ARG A 41 -7.08 -4.63 8.19
C ARG A 41 -7.46 -3.37 7.45
N ILE A 42 -6.48 -2.49 7.24
CA ILE A 42 -6.72 -1.19 6.65
C ILE A 42 -6.05 -1.12 5.29
N ARG A 43 -6.81 -0.75 4.28
CA ARG A 43 -6.29 -0.52 2.93
C ARG A 43 -6.15 0.97 2.72
N ARG A 44 -4.99 1.39 2.24
CA ARG A 44 -4.76 2.79 1.89
C ARG A 44 -4.19 2.87 0.49
N TRP A 45 -4.66 3.84 -0.29
CA TRP A 45 -4.20 4.05 -1.65
C TRP A 45 -3.76 5.49 -1.82
N ALA A 46 -2.69 5.67 -2.59
CA ALA A 46 -2.32 7.00 -3.06
C ALA A 46 -1.56 6.85 -4.37
N LYS A 47 -1.64 7.89 -5.18
CA LYS A 47 -0.95 7.92 -6.45
C LYS A 47 0.53 8.18 -6.23
N ILE A 48 1.37 7.42 -6.92
CA ILE A 48 2.82 7.59 -6.88
C ILE A 48 3.27 8.18 -8.22
N ARG A 49 3.61 9.47 -8.19
CA ARG A 49 3.97 10.19 -9.41
C ARG A 49 5.20 9.60 -10.08
N GLU A 50 6.21 9.23 -9.30
CA GLU A 50 7.44 8.66 -9.82
C GLU A 50 7.23 7.29 -10.47
N ALA A 51 6.11 6.65 -10.20
CA ALA A 51 5.76 5.36 -10.77
C ALA A 51 4.66 5.51 -11.81
N GLU A 52 4.77 6.54 -12.63
CA GLU A 52 3.84 6.79 -13.73
C GLU A 52 2.40 7.03 -13.26
N ASN A 53 2.27 7.65 -12.11
CA ASN A 53 0.97 8.01 -11.54
C ASN A 53 0.10 6.79 -11.25
N ARG A 54 0.71 5.64 -10.98
CA ARG A 54 -0.03 4.44 -10.59
C ARG A 54 -0.41 4.52 -9.12
N TYR A 55 -1.53 3.90 -8.77
CA TYR A 55 -1.96 3.86 -7.38
C TYR A 55 -1.29 2.73 -6.64
N LEU A 56 -0.62 3.07 -5.55
CA LEU A 56 -0.01 2.09 -4.67
C LEU A 56 -1.00 1.78 -3.55
N ARG A 57 -1.29 0.49 -3.40
CA ARG A 57 -2.17 0.01 -2.34
C ARG A 57 -1.30 -0.55 -1.22
N VAL A 58 -1.50 -0.03 -0.02
CA VAL A 58 -0.80 -0.51 1.16
C VAL A 58 -1.83 -1.09 2.12
N ILE A 59 -1.57 -2.30 2.59
CA ILE A 59 -2.45 -2.96 3.54
C ILE A 59 -1.75 -2.99 4.89
N LEU A 60 -2.42 -2.41 5.89
CA LEU A 60 -1.91 -2.35 7.26
C LEU A 60 -2.70 -3.31 8.12
N LEU A 61 -2.08 -3.76 9.20
CA LEU A 61 -2.79 -4.51 10.23
C LEU A 61 -3.70 -3.55 11.01
N GLU A 62 -4.50 -4.10 11.93
CA GLU A 62 -5.47 -3.32 12.69
C GLU A 62 -4.85 -2.17 13.49
N ASP A 63 -3.56 -2.28 13.82
CA ASP A 63 -2.87 -1.22 14.57
C ASP A 63 -2.65 0.04 13.74
N GLY A 64 -2.90 -0.02 12.43
CA GLY A 64 -2.71 1.12 11.55
C GLY A 64 -1.25 1.50 11.34
N GLU A 65 -0.31 0.65 11.74
CA GLU A 65 1.11 0.94 11.68
C GLU A 65 1.92 -0.15 10.99
N THR A 66 1.52 -1.40 11.17
CA THR A 66 2.29 -2.53 10.64
C THR A 66 1.88 -2.82 9.21
N VAL A 67 2.82 -2.67 8.28
CA VAL A 67 2.58 -2.92 6.87
C VAL A 67 2.58 -4.42 6.61
N HIS A 68 1.50 -4.91 6.04
CA HIS A 68 1.33 -6.33 5.74
C HIS A 68 1.55 -6.64 4.27
N ASN A 69 1.19 -5.71 3.39
CA ASN A 69 1.34 -5.90 1.95
C ASN A 69 1.36 -4.56 1.24
N ALA A 70 1.99 -4.51 0.08
CA ALA A 70 2.01 -3.29 -0.74
C ALA A 70 2.20 -3.70 -2.20
N PHE A 71 1.36 -3.17 -3.08
CA PHE A 71 1.45 -3.45 -4.50
C PHE A 71 0.70 -2.40 -5.29
N PHE A 72 1.05 -2.25 -6.57
CA PHE A 72 0.32 -1.34 -7.43
C PHE A 72 -1.00 -1.99 -7.83
N ASP A 73 -2.09 -1.26 -7.63
CA ASP A 73 -3.44 -1.77 -7.82
C ASP A 73 -4.01 -1.26 -9.14
N ARG A 74 -3.98 -2.10 -10.15
CA ARG A 74 -4.44 -1.73 -11.48
C ARG A 74 -5.96 -1.57 -11.56
N SER A 75 -6.66 -2.21 -10.65
CA SER A 75 -8.12 -2.17 -10.68
C SER A 75 -8.68 -0.97 -9.94
N PHE A 76 -7.86 -0.28 -9.17
CA PHE A 76 -8.31 0.87 -8.40
C PHE A 76 -8.52 2.06 -9.31
N LYS A 77 -9.67 2.72 -9.20
CA LYS A 77 -9.98 3.93 -9.94
C LYS A 77 -10.51 4.97 -8.98
N GLU A 78 -10.20 6.22 -9.27
CA GLU A 78 -10.71 7.31 -8.43
C GLU A 78 -12.23 7.32 -8.46
N ILE A 79 -12.81 7.45 -7.28
CA ILE A 79 -14.27 7.40 -7.14
C ILE A 79 -14.94 8.59 -7.80
N ASN A 80 -14.26 9.73 -7.83
CA ASN A 80 -14.84 10.98 -8.29
C ASN A 80 -14.72 11.21 -9.80
N LYS A 81 -14.57 10.18 -10.54
CA LYS A 81 -14.44 10.34 -12.00
C LYS A 81 -15.72 10.07 -12.74
#